data_3ad012f1f5c092a95cd19c8559058e02
#
_entry.id   3ad012f1f5c092a95cd19c8559058e02
#
_cell.length_a   1.000
_cell.length_b   1.000
_cell.length_c   1.000
_cell.angle_alpha   90.00
_cell.angle_beta   90.00
_cell.angle_gamma   90.00
#
_symmetry.space_group_name_H-M   'P 1'
#
loop_
_entity.id
_entity.type
_entity.pdbx_description
1 polymer ?
#
loop_
_entity_poly.entity_id
_entity_poly.type
_entity_poly.pdbx_seq_one_letter_code
_entity_poly.pdbx_strand_id
1 'polypeptide(L)'
;MTKKILYIHGFNSAGGGHKAQELQKMFPDWQVLSPTFDYKDPAGVQKKLDSLVRTQRVNAVMGTSLGGFFAIYCAKKHKLPAMVINPTIRPSETLANHLGKQKNYVTKEEYQFTAADLAKFDDFERKVFDKLPCDDTLLHFALSTDDELLGDHHYLEQKFPKCQDFNYFDQQGHRFAGVKILKPILERTMMGK
;
A
#
# COMPACT_ATOMS: atom_id res chain seq x y z
N MET A 1 -17.07 -0.41 -19.41
CA MET A 1 -15.65 -0.02 -19.20
C MET A 1 -14.97 -1.04 -18.32
N THR A 2 -13.75 -1.46 -18.63
CA THR A 2 -12.97 -2.39 -17.82
C THR A 2 -12.63 -1.74 -16.48
N LYS A 3 -12.94 -2.41 -15.35
CA LYS A 3 -12.56 -1.95 -14.00
C LYS A 3 -11.04 -2.00 -13.84
N LYS A 4 -10.48 -1.04 -13.12
CA LYS A 4 -9.02 -0.95 -12.92
C LYS A 4 -8.68 -0.91 -11.44
N ILE A 5 -7.71 -1.72 -11.05
CA ILE A 5 -7.11 -1.68 -9.72
C ILE A 5 -5.65 -1.24 -9.83
N LEU A 6 -5.24 -0.31 -8.97
CA LEU A 6 -3.87 0.13 -8.87
C LEU A 6 -3.19 -0.61 -7.72
N TYR A 7 -2.22 -1.46 -8.02
CA TYR A 7 -1.38 -2.11 -7.03
C TYR A 7 -0.12 -1.29 -6.74
N ILE A 8 0.12 -1.00 -5.47
CA ILE A 8 1.23 -0.21 -4.97
C ILE A 8 2.14 -1.14 -4.16
N HIS A 9 3.35 -1.38 -4.69
CA HIS A 9 4.33 -2.29 -4.07
C HIS A 9 4.97 -1.69 -2.81
N GLY A 10 5.60 -2.53 -1.98
CA GLY A 10 6.37 -2.11 -0.81
C GLY A 10 7.77 -1.59 -1.13
N PHE A 11 8.50 -1.16 -0.09
CA PHE A 11 9.89 -0.73 -0.19
C PHE A 11 10.78 -1.85 -0.75
N ASN A 12 11.83 -1.49 -1.47
CA ASN A 12 12.75 -2.43 -2.12
C ASN A 12 12.09 -3.41 -3.12
N SER A 13 10.93 -3.07 -3.67
CA SER A 13 10.20 -3.86 -4.65
C SER A 13 9.96 -3.05 -5.92
N ALA A 14 9.23 -3.64 -6.89
CA ALA A 14 8.93 -3.00 -8.15
C ALA A 14 7.53 -3.39 -8.63
N GLY A 15 7.04 -2.67 -9.63
CA GLY A 15 5.81 -2.98 -10.35
C GLY A 15 5.90 -4.31 -11.10
N GLY A 16 4.73 -4.89 -11.43
CA GLY A 16 4.64 -6.15 -12.18
C GLY A 16 5.10 -7.39 -11.42
N GLY A 17 5.42 -7.27 -10.12
CA GLY A 17 5.87 -8.38 -9.28
C GLY A 17 4.77 -9.43 -9.03
N HIS A 18 5.14 -10.50 -8.30
CA HIS A 18 4.28 -11.67 -8.06
C HIS A 18 2.85 -11.32 -7.60
N LYS A 19 2.70 -10.39 -6.63
CA LYS A 19 1.37 -10.01 -6.15
C LYS A 19 0.48 -9.37 -7.22
N ALA A 20 1.06 -8.51 -8.07
CA ALA A 20 0.31 -7.92 -9.18
C ALA A 20 -0.12 -8.97 -10.20
N GLN A 21 0.73 -9.96 -10.46
CA GLN A 21 0.42 -11.07 -11.37
C GLN A 21 -0.68 -11.97 -10.80
N GLU A 22 -0.61 -12.32 -9.52
CA GLU A 22 -1.66 -13.12 -8.85
C GLU A 22 -2.99 -12.35 -8.81
N LEU A 23 -2.96 -11.04 -8.54
CA LEU A 23 -4.13 -10.18 -8.59
C LEU A 23 -4.77 -10.18 -9.99
N GLN A 24 -3.96 -10.06 -11.05
CA GLN A 24 -4.47 -10.13 -12.43
C GLN A 24 -5.08 -11.49 -12.79
N LYS A 25 -4.49 -12.59 -12.29
CA LYS A 25 -5.06 -13.94 -12.46
C LYS A 25 -6.39 -14.13 -11.72
N MET A 26 -6.52 -13.52 -10.53
CA MET A 26 -7.77 -13.61 -9.75
C MET A 26 -8.91 -12.82 -10.37
N PHE A 27 -8.59 -11.74 -11.07
CA PHE A 27 -9.55 -10.83 -11.69
C PHE A 27 -9.22 -10.61 -13.17
N PRO A 28 -9.43 -11.64 -14.03
CA PRO A 28 -9.03 -11.57 -15.44
C PRO A 28 -9.78 -10.48 -16.22
N ASP A 29 -11.00 -10.14 -15.81
CA ASP A 29 -11.82 -9.10 -16.44
C ASP A 29 -11.46 -7.68 -16.00
N TRP A 30 -10.48 -7.54 -15.11
CA TRP A 30 -10.01 -6.25 -14.62
C TRP A 30 -8.61 -5.96 -15.10
N GLN A 31 -8.26 -4.70 -15.20
CA GLN A 31 -6.90 -4.28 -15.50
C GLN A 31 -6.15 -3.97 -14.20
N VAL A 32 -5.08 -4.71 -13.93
CA VAL A 32 -4.17 -4.42 -12.82
C VAL A 32 -3.07 -3.48 -13.30
N LEU A 33 -3.07 -2.27 -12.78
CA LEU A 33 -2.00 -1.30 -12.97
C LEU A 33 -0.98 -1.49 -11.85
N SER A 34 0.26 -1.75 -12.18
CA SER A 34 1.33 -1.96 -11.18
C SER A 34 2.63 -1.28 -11.63
N PRO A 35 2.69 0.04 -11.56
CA PRO A 35 3.92 0.78 -11.90
C PRO A 35 4.99 0.63 -10.80
N THR A 36 6.25 0.82 -11.18
CA THR A 36 7.35 0.97 -10.22
C THR A 36 7.39 2.39 -9.67
N PHE A 37 7.65 2.51 -8.36
CA PHE A 37 7.80 3.78 -7.65
C PHE A 37 9.22 3.89 -7.07
N ASP A 38 9.79 5.09 -7.16
CA ASP A 38 11.04 5.44 -6.45
C ASP A 38 10.67 6.07 -5.09
N TYR A 39 10.83 5.30 -4.04
CA TYR A 39 10.50 5.75 -2.68
C TYR A 39 11.55 6.70 -2.06
N LYS A 40 12.62 7.04 -2.75
CA LYS A 40 13.48 8.17 -2.35
C LYS A 40 12.83 9.53 -2.60
N ASP A 41 11.76 9.55 -3.40
CA ASP A 41 10.97 10.74 -3.69
C ASP A 41 9.48 10.51 -3.41
N PRO A 42 9.02 10.54 -2.14
CA PRO A 42 7.61 10.35 -1.80
C PRO A 42 6.68 11.39 -2.45
N ALA A 43 7.18 12.59 -2.73
CA ALA A 43 6.42 13.62 -3.44
C ALA A 43 6.22 13.25 -4.93
N GLY A 44 7.25 12.69 -5.56
CA GLY A 44 7.16 12.15 -6.92
C GLY A 44 6.21 10.95 -7.00
N VAL A 45 6.26 10.05 -6.01
CA VAL A 45 5.29 8.95 -5.87
C VAL A 45 3.87 9.50 -5.79
N GLN A 46 3.63 10.50 -4.93
CA GLN A 46 2.33 11.15 -4.80
C GLN A 46 1.84 11.70 -6.15
N LYS A 47 2.66 12.49 -6.85
CA LYS A 47 2.30 13.08 -8.15
C LYS A 47 1.94 12.00 -9.18
N LYS A 48 2.71 10.91 -9.21
CA LYS A 48 2.46 9.77 -10.11
C LYS A 48 1.15 9.06 -9.78
N LEU A 49 0.86 8.83 -8.50
CA LEU A 49 -0.41 8.25 -8.05
C LEU A 49 -1.60 9.13 -8.42
N ASP A 50 -1.53 10.43 -8.15
CA ASP A 50 -2.58 11.41 -8.49
C ASP A 50 -2.86 11.42 -10.00
N SER A 51 -1.81 11.36 -10.81
CA SER A 51 -1.93 11.28 -12.26
C SER A 51 -2.58 9.98 -12.71
N LEU A 52 -2.11 8.82 -12.20
CA LEU A 52 -2.64 7.51 -12.57
C LEU A 52 -4.11 7.37 -12.19
N VAL A 53 -4.48 7.74 -10.97
CA VAL A 53 -5.87 7.68 -10.51
C VAL A 53 -6.79 8.44 -11.46
N ARG A 54 -6.40 9.66 -11.83
CA ARG A 54 -7.21 10.54 -12.68
C ARG A 54 -7.23 10.08 -14.13
N THR A 55 -6.05 9.83 -14.73
CA THR A 55 -5.94 9.56 -16.17
C THR A 55 -6.37 8.15 -16.53
N GLN A 56 -6.12 7.17 -15.66
CA GLN A 56 -6.50 5.79 -15.87
C GLN A 56 -7.90 5.44 -15.34
N ARG A 57 -8.55 6.36 -14.62
CA ARG A 57 -9.87 6.13 -13.98
C ARG A 57 -9.84 4.89 -13.10
N VAL A 58 -8.90 4.86 -12.16
CA VAL A 58 -8.74 3.77 -11.19
C VAL A 58 -10.01 3.63 -10.35
N ASN A 59 -10.48 2.40 -10.14
CA ASN A 59 -11.69 2.11 -9.37
C ASN A 59 -11.38 1.74 -7.92
N ALA A 60 -10.22 1.12 -7.66
CA ALA A 60 -9.77 0.75 -6.33
C ALA A 60 -8.24 0.71 -6.28
N VAL A 61 -7.69 0.77 -5.08
CA VAL A 61 -6.26 0.63 -4.85
C VAL A 61 -5.98 -0.56 -3.94
N MET A 62 -4.81 -1.17 -4.09
CA MET A 62 -4.27 -2.19 -3.19
C MET A 62 -2.82 -1.85 -2.90
N GLY A 63 -2.42 -1.87 -1.64
CA GLY A 63 -1.04 -1.57 -1.26
C GLY A 63 -0.50 -2.49 -0.19
N THR A 64 0.79 -2.80 -0.25
CA THR A 64 1.47 -3.66 0.72
C THR A 64 2.59 -2.90 1.41
N SER A 65 2.71 -2.99 2.74
CA SER A 65 3.78 -2.35 3.52
C SER A 65 3.81 -0.83 3.27
N LEU A 66 4.93 -0.27 2.81
CA LEU A 66 5.00 1.13 2.37
C LEU A 66 3.98 1.47 1.28
N GLY A 67 3.70 0.55 0.36
CA GLY A 67 2.61 0.71 -0.61
C GLY A 67 1.24 0.80 0.04
N GLY A 68 1.05 0.18 1.20
CA GLY A 68 -0.16 0.31 2.03
C GLY A 68 -0.36 1.73 2.55
N PHE A 69 0.71 2.41 2.98
CA PHE A 69 0.68 3.83 3.34
C PHE A 69 0.17 4.70 2.17
N PHE A 70 0.68 4.45 0.98
CA PHE A 70 0.23 5.17 -0.22
C PHE A 70 -1.18 4.78 -0.67
N ALA A 71 -1.63 3.55 -0.38
CA ALA A 71 -3.02 3.16 -0.62
C ALA A 71 -3.97 3.93 0.31
N ILE A 72 -3.61 4.11 1.59
CA ILE A 72 -4.32 4.98 2.54
C ILE A 72 -4.36 6.42 2.02
N TYR A 73 -3.24 6.94 1.51
CA TYR A 73 -3.21 8.26 0.86
C TYR A 73 -4.23 8.35 -0.27
N CYS A 74 -4.27 7.37 -1.16
CA CYS A 74 -5.22 7.35 -2.28
C CYS A 74 -6.68 7.30 -1.81
N ALA A 75 -6.98 6.49 -0.80
CA ALA A 75 -8.32 6.42 -0.21
C ALA A 75 -8.75 7.78 0.35
N LYS A 76 -7.89 8.43 1.11
CA LYS A 76 -8.18 9.75 1.71
C LYS A 76 -8.31 10.84 0.67
N LYS A 77 -7.39 10.90 -0.29
CA LYS A 77 -7.30 11.98 -1.29
C LYS A 77 -8.32 11.85 -2.41
N HIS A 78 -8.49 10.64 -2.92
CA HIS A 78 -9.28 10.39 -4.13
C HIS A 78 -10.62 9.68 -3.86
N LYS A 79 -10.91 9.38 -2.58
CA LYS A 79 -12.13 8.68 -2.18
C LYS A 79 -12.29 7.31 -2.88
N LEU A 80 -11.17 6.59 -2.99
CA LEU A 80 -11.14 5.26 -3.58
C LEU A 80 -11.18 4.19 -2.49
N PRO A 81 -11.92 3.10 -2.68
CA PRO A 81 -11.78 1.94 -1.82
C PRO A 81 -10.37 1.39 -1.90
N ALA A 82 -9.80 1.05 -0.74
CA ALA A 82 -8.41 0.62 -0.63
C ALA A 82 -8.27 -0.64 0.19
N MET A 83 -7.65 -1.67 -0.38
CA MET A 83 -7.15 -2.80 0.36
C MET A 83 -5.73 -2.55 0.81
N VAL A 84 -5.50 -2.68 2.11
CA VAL A 84 -4.25 -2.32 2.78
C VAL A 84 -3.67 -3.54 3.48
N ILE A 85 -2.48 -3.97 3.04
CA ILE A 85 -1.84 -5.20 3.55
C ILE A 85 -0.61 -4.82 4.36
N ASN A 86 -0.58 -5.22 5.64
CA ASN A 86 0.53 -5.00 6.56
C ASN A 86 1.16 -3.60 6.38
N PRO A 87 0.40 -2.51 6.51
CA PRO A 87 0.92 -1.20 6.17
C PRO A 87 1.89 -0.68 7.21
N THR A 88 2.94 0.01 6.79
CA THR A 88 3.52 1.01 7.67
C THR A 88 2.65 2.27 7.63
N ILE A 89 2.39 2.88 8.78
CA ILE A 89 1.74 4.21 8.85
C ILE A 89 2.69 5.30 9.34
N ARG A 90 3.91 4.89 9.69
CA ARG A 90 5.02 5.78 10.07
C ARG A 90 6.27 5.43 9.29
N PRO A 91 6.28 5.68 7.95
CA PRO A 91 7.45 5.36 7.14
C PRO A 91 8.72 6.07 7.59
N SER A 92 8.65 7.28 8.18
CA SER A 92 9.81 7.97 8.76
C SER A 92 10.48 7.18 9.89
N GLU A 93 9.71 6.44 10.70
CA GLU A 93 10.22 5.58 11.76
C GLU A 93 10.65 4.21 11.21
N THR A 94 9.78 3.55 10.45
CA THR A 94 10.00 2.16 10.02
C THR A 94 11.11 2.04 8.98
N LEU A 95 11.32 3.05 8.13
CA LEU A 95 12.40 3.05 7.14
C LEU A 95 13.75 3.50 7.72
N ALA A 96 13.82 3.96 8.96
CA ALA A 96 15.09 4.32 9.60
C ALA A 96 16.07 3.14 9.66
N ASN A 97 15.55 1.91 9.81
CA ASN A 97 16.35 0.68 9.80
C ASN A 97 16.88 0.30 8.40
N HIS A 98 16.47 1.02 7.36
CA HIS A 98 16.89 0.80 5.98
C HIS A 98 17.88 1.86 5.46
N LEU A 99 18.44 2.70 6.34
CA LEU A 99 19.48 3.64 5.94
C LEU A 99 20.73 2.93 5.43
N GLY A 100 21.37 3.47 4.40
CA GLY A 100 22.56 2.90 3.80
C GLY A 100 22.30 2.20 2.47
N LYS A 101 23.16 1.22 2.15
CA LYS A 101 23.04 0.43 0.92
C LYS A 101 21.78 -0.43 0.94
N GLN A 102 21.01 -0.31 -0.11
CA GLN A 102 19.80 -1.09 -0.33
C GLN A 102 19.89 -1.84 -1.67
N LYS A 103 19.12 -2.90 -1.78
CA LYS A 103 18.97 -3.66 -3.02
C LYS A 103 17.50 -3.92 -3.29
N ASN A 104 17.05 -3.55 -4.47
CA ASN A 104 15.71 -3.88 -4.90
C ASN A 104 15.57 -5.39 -5.16
N TYR A 105 14.62 -6.03 -4.52
CA TYR A 105 14.46 -7.50 -4.60
C TYR A 105 14.03 -7.98 -6.00
N VAL A 106 13.39 -7.11 -6.78
CA VAL A 106 12.84 -7.43 -8.10
C VAL A 106 13.82 -7.04 -9.21
N THR A 107 14.23 -5.75 -9.25
CA THR A 107 15.11 -5.23 -10.30
C THR A 107 16.59 -5.60 -10.09
N LYS A 108 16.96 -5.99 -8.86
CA LYS A 108 18.34 -6.25 -8.42
C LYS A 108 19.23 -5.01 -8.37
N GLU A 109 18.69 -3.84 -8.66
CA GLU A 109 19.39 -2.56 -8.59
C GLU A 109 19.85 -2.28 -7.15
N GLU A 110 21.10 -1.86 -7.00
CA GLU A 110 21.67 -1.39 -5.75
C GLU A 110 21.62 0.14 -5.71
N TYR A 111 21.24 0.70 -4.58
CA TYR A 111 21.14 2.13 -4.39
C TYR A 111 21.42 2.52 -2.94
N GLN A 112 21.62 3.80 -2.71
CA GLN A 112 21.77 4.37 -1.38
C GLN A 112 20.45 4.99 -0.93
N PHE A 113 19.96 4.59 0.26
CA PHE A 113 18.85 5.27 0.93
C PHE A 113 19.44 6.12 2.07
N THR A 114 19.24 7.42 1.99
CA THR A 114 19.92 8.39 2.86
C THR A 114 18.99 8.94 3.94
N ALA A 115 19.57 9.56 4.97
CA ALA A 115 18.79 10.28 5.97
C ALA A 115 17.97 11.44 5.35
N ALA A 116 18.49 12.06 4.27
CA ALA A 116 17.75 13.08 3.53
C ALA A 116 16.54 12.50 2.78
N ASP A 117 16.62 11.26 2.29
CA ASP A 117 15.48 10.57 1.69
C ASP A 117 14.43 10.21 2.75
N LEU A 118 14.88 9.74 3.92
CA LEU A 118 14.01 9.42 5.04
C LEU A 118 13.24 10.65 5.54
N ALA A 119 13.92 11.79 5.69
CA ALA A 119 13.32 13.04 6.18
C ALA A 119 12.15 13.54 5.32
N LYS A 120 12.12 13.22 4.03
CA LYS A 120 11.00 13.57 3.14
C LYS A 120 9.68 12.89 3.54
N PHE A 121 9.73 11.78 4.28
CA PHE A 121 8.54 11.10 4.76
C PHE A 121 7.86 11.82 5.91
N ASP A 122 8.58 12.54 6.79
CA ASP A 122 7.98 13.28 7.91
C ASP A 122 6.90 14.26 7.45
N ASP A 123 7.21 15.06 6.44
CA ASP A 123 6.26 16.03 5.88
C ASP A 123 5.09 15.32 5.17
N PHE A 124 5.37 14.22 4.52
CA PHE A 124 4.34 13.48 3.80
C PHE A 124 3.39 12.76 4.75
N GLU A 125 3.88 12.17 5.85
CA GLU A 125 3.06 11.58 6.91
C GLU A 125 2.10 12.59 7.51
N ARG A 126 2.60 13.76 7.92
CA ARG A 126 1.78 14.85 8.45
C ARG A 126 0.71 15.28 7.44
N LYS A 127 1.07 15.37 6.16
CA LYS A 127 0.10 15.68 5.11
C LYS A 127 -1.01 14.64 5.03
N VAL A 128 -0.67 13.35 5.07
CA VAL A 128 -1.65 12.25 4.94
C VAL A 128 -2.56 12.17 6.15
N PHE A 129 -2.01 12.26 7.36
CA PHE A 129 -2.78 12.01 8.57
C PHE A 129 -3.44 13.26 9.18
N ASP A 130 -2.81 14.44 9.04
CA ASP A 130 -3.30 15.65 9.71
C ASP A 130 -4.14 16.53 8.76
N LYS A 131 -3.86 16.49 7.45
CA LYS A 131 -4.48 17.44 6.50
C LYS A 131 -5.53 16.81 5.59
N LEU A 132 -5.46 15.49 5.33
CA LEU A 132 -6.44 14.84 4.48
C LEU A 132 -7.62 14.31 5.32
N PRO A 133 -8.86 14.58 4.89
CA PRO A 133 -10.04 14.04 5.56
C PRO A 133 -10.00 12.51 5.54
N CYS A 134 -10.44 11.89 6.64
CA CYS A 134 -10.51 10.45 6.74
C CYS A 134 -11.94 10.00 6.49
N ASP A 135 -12.10 9.11 5.51
CA ASP A 135 -13.27 8.26 5.40
C ASP A 135 -12.76 6.82 5.52
N ASP A 136 -12.64 6.37 6.77
CA ASP A 136 -12.07 5.06 7.10
C ASP A 136 -12.92 3.91 6.57
N THR A 137 -14.20 4.18 6.21
CA THR A 137 -15.11 3.16 5.64
C THR A 137 -14.66 2.67 4.26
N LEU A 138 -13.74 3.39 3.62
CA LEU A 138 -13.13 2.99 2.35
C LEU A 138 -11.91 2.07 2.53
N LEU A 139 -11.48 1.82 3.77
CA LEU A 139 -10.30 1.01 4.06
C LEU A 139 -10.69 -0.43 4.41
N HIS A 140 -9.99 -1.38 3.84
CA HIS A 140 -10.09 -2.81 4.09
C HIS A 140 -8.71 -3.34 4.43
N PHE A 141 -8.50 -3.77 5.67
CA PHE A 141 -7.20 -4.23 6.13
C PHE A 141 -7.07 -5.75 6.06
N ALA A 142 -5.91 -6.21 5.59
CA ALA A 142 -5.47 -7.59 5.68
C ALA A 142 -4.12 -7.60 6.42
N LEU A 143 -4.12 -8.12 7.63
CA LEU A 143 -3.06 -7.97 8.60
C LEU A 143 -2.54 -9.35 9.02
N SER A 144 -1.22 -9.51 9.02
CA SER A 144 -0.57 -10.73 9.52
C SER A 144 -0.38 -10.61 11.03
N THR A 145 -0.76 -11.66 11.76
CA THR A 145 -0.53 -11.72 13.22
C THR A 145 0.94 -11.99 13.57
N ASP A 146 1.71 -12.48 12.58
CA ASP A 146 3.13 -12.82 12.68
C ASP A 146 4.02 -11.92 11.81
N ASP A 147 3.67 -10.63 11.69
CA ASP A 147 4.48 -9.64 10.95
C ASP A 147 5.81 -9.39 11.69
N GLU A 148 6.89 -9.96 11.19
CA GLU A 148 8.22 -9.91 11.79
C GLU A 148 8.92 -8.55 11.65
N LEU A 149 8.41 -7.66 10.79
CA LEU A 149 9.00 -6.33 10.56
C LEU A 149 8.26 -5.20 11.26
N LEU A 150 6.93 -5.24 11.28
CA LEU A 150 6.10 -4.16 11.84
C LEU A 150 5.43 -4.55 13.17
N GLY A 151 5.44 -5.84 13.51
CA GLY A 151 4.85 -6.35 14.75
C GLY A 151 3.33 -6.35 14.76
N ASP A 152 2.74 -6.12 15.92
CA ASP A 152 1.30 -6.15 16.12
C ASP A 152 0.61 -4.97 15.43
N HIS A 153 -0.43 -5.29 14.67
CA HIS A 153 -1.22 -4.32 13.90
C HIS A 153 -2.52 -3.84 14.59
N HIS A 154 -2.85 -4.32 15.79
CA HIS A 154 -4.13 -3.95 16.47
C HIS A 154 -4.24 -2.45 16.76
N TYR A 155 -3.14 -1.72 16.84
CA TYR A 155 -3.15 -0.27 16.98
C TYR A 155 -3.84 0.46 15.81
N LEU A 156 -3.96 -0.18 14.64
CA LEU A 156 -4.65 0.38 13.48
C LEU A 156 -6.15 0.57 13.72
N GLU A 157 -6.78 -0.27 14.56
CA GLU A 157 -8.19 -0.12 14.93
C GLU A 157 -8.45 1.20 15.67
N GLN A 158 -7.51 1.60 16.53
CA GLN A 158 -7.58 2.90 17.20
C GLN A 158 -7.27 4.06 16.24
N LYS A 159 -6.40 3.84 15.26
CA LYS A 159 -6.01 4.86 14.28
C LYS A 159 -7.10 5.12 13.23
N PHE A 160 -7.90 4.09 12.91
CA PHE A 160 -8.98 4.14 11.92
C PHE A 160 -10.31 3.68 12.53
N PRO A 161 -10.89 4.43 13.47
CA PRO A 161 -12.01 3.97 14.30
C PRO A 161 -13.32 3.78 13.53
N LYS A 162 -13.45 4.31 12.32
CA LYS A 162 -14.62 4.13 11.47
C LYS A 162 -14.47 2.97 10.48
N CYS A 163 -13.28 2.41 10.36
CA CYS A 163 -13.06 1.20 9.57
C CYS A 163 -13.66 0.00 10.31
N GLN A 164 -14.41 -0.82 9.60
CA GLN A 164 -15.04 -2.02 10.14
C GLN A 164 -14.52 -3.31 9.49
N ASP A 165 -13.56 -3.21 8.59
CA ASP A 165 -13.02 -4.35 7.85
C ASP A 165 -11.53 -4.57 8.15
N PHE A 166 -11.26 -5.06 9.37
CA PHE A 166 -9.95 -5.55 9.78
C PHE A 166 -9.96 -7.08 9.72
N ASN A 167 -9.08 -7.66 8.93
CA ASN A 167 -8.96 -9.11 8.76
C ASN A 167 -7.56 -9.55 9.17
N TYR A 168 -7.46 -10.40 10.18
CA TYR A 168 -6.21 -10.92 10.72
C TYR A 168 -5.95 -12.33 10.20
N PHE A 169 -4.72 -12.61 9.82
CA PHE A 169 -4.29 -13.86 9.23
C PHE A 169 -3.01 -14.36 9.88
N ASP A 170 -3.00 -15.62 10.27
CA ASP A 170 -1.82 -16.30 10.80
C ASP A 170 -0.89 -16.78 9.66
N GLN A 171 0.40 -16.91 9.96
CA GLN A 171 1.41 -17.50 9.09
C GLN A 171 1.56 -16.83 7.72
N GLN A 172 1.32 -15.53 7.65
CA GLN A 172 1.51 -14.76 6.41
C GLN A 172 2.82 -13.97 6.39
N GLY A 173 3.36 -13.62 7.56
CA GLY A 173 4.52 -12.76 7.73
C GLY A 173 4.34 -11.37 7.14
N HIS A 174 5.37 -10.53 7.24
CA HIS A 174 5.31 -9.17 6.69
C HIS A 174 4.97 -9.13 5.20
N ARG A 175 5.56 -10.03 4.42
CA ARG A 175 5.37 -10.07 2.96
C ARG A 175 3.99 -10.53 2.54
N PHE A 176 3.22 -11.09 3.42
CA PHE A 176 1.89 -11.63 3.17
C PHE A 176 1.88 -12.61 1.99
N ALA A 177 2.24 -13.86 2.25
CA ALA A 177 2.51 -14.86 1.20
C ALA A 177 1.25 -15.28 0.43
N GLY A 178 0.11 -15.36 1.10
CA GLY A 178 -1.12 -15.94 0.60
C GLY A 178 -2.06 -14.95 -0.10
N VAL A 179 -1.67 -14.33 -1.21
CA VAL A 179 -2.53 -13.33 -1.90
C VAL A 179 -3.91 -13.88 -2.26
N LYS A 180 -4.03 -15.17 -2.57
CA LYS A 180 -5.31 -15.79 -2.99
C LYS A 180 -6.38 -15.78 -1.90
N ILE A 181 -5.98 -15.86 -0.62
CA ILE A 181 -6.93 -15.82 0.50
C ILE A 181 -7.61 -14.46 0.64
N LEU A 182 -7.05 -13.43 0.02
CA LEU A 182 -7.57 -12.07 0.03
C LEU A 182 -8.73 -11.85 -0.95
N LYS A 183 -9.05 -12.83 -1.80
CA LYS A 183 -10.07 -12.67 -2.82
C LYS A 183 -11.41 -12.16 -2.29
N PRO A 184 -11.99 -12.72 -1.20
CA PRO A 184 -13.26 -12.22 -0.66
C PRO A 184 -13.20 -10.76 -0.18
N ILE A 185 -12.07 -10.34 0.41
CA ILE A 185 -11.88 -8.96 0.86
C ILE A 185 -11.75 -8.04 -0.35
N LEU A 186 -10.95 -8.43 -1.34
CA LEU A 186 -10.81 -7.68 -2.58
C LEU A 186 -12.15 -7.49 -3.29
N GLU A 187 -12.97 -8.54 -3.36
CA GLU A 187 -14.31 -8.43 -3.95
C GLU A 187 -15.18 -7.42 -3.21
N ARG A 188 -15.18 -7.39 -1.87
CA ARG A 188 -15.87 -6.35 -1.08
C ARG A 188 -15.30 -4.96 -1.34
N THR A 189 -13.97 -4.82 -1.27
CA THR A 189 -13.27 -3.55 -1.57
C THR A 189 -13.68 -2.99 -2.94
N MET A 190 -13.77 -3.88 -3.92
CA MET A 190 -14.02 -3.51 -5.31
C MET A 190 -15.49 -3.24 -5.62
N MET A 191 -16.39 -3.74 -4.80
CA MET A 191 -17.84 -3.53 -4.97
C MET A 191 -18.39 -2.34 -4.16
N GLY A 192 -17.56 -1.73 -3.32
CA GLY A 192 -17.96 -0.61 -2.48
C GLY A 192 -19.01 -0.98 -1.43
N LYS A 193 -18.95 -2.21 -0.93
CA LYS A 193 -19.89 -2.75 0.09
C LYS A 193 -19.18 -2.94 1.41
#